data_7ce018ab193f4844d24bf7cf1e8bf0e6
#
_entry.id   7ce018ab193f4844d24bf7cf1e8bf0e6
#
_cell.length_a   1.000
_cell.length_b   1.000
_cell.length_c   1.000
_cell.angle_alpha   90.00
_cell.angle_beta   90.00
_cell.angle_gamma   90.00
#
_symmetry.space_group_name_H-M   'P 1'
#
loop_
_entity.id
_entity.type
_entity.pdbx_description
1 polymer ?
#
loop_
_entity_poly.entity_id
_entity_poly.type
_entity_poly.pdbx_seq_one_letter_code
_entity_poly.pdbx_strand_id
1 'polypeptide(L)'
;VFSGQQTIQPAILRPDNSTLWFSPLILIPPNTLFGDFPPKIPEEEIKPMQENDEIVLSRVVVPETIVVHDGVPSNANAANYFVPYKDYIKNVASCEIYSTWPRATLTANILAIMSFTLNRVYTEWYRNKGYDFTITSSTAFDHKWVFGRNIFSNISRIVDEMFVNYLSRPNVRQPILTQYCDGRMVQCRSRGWMTQWGSKRLGDQGYSAIEILRYFYGNDMYINVAEEVSGIPSSWPGYDLDIGASGSKVLQLQEQLIQRGGIGLLPH
;
A
#
# COMPACT_ATOMS: atom_id res chain seq x y z
N VAL A 1 -7.12 -12.71 -33.27
CA VAL A 1 -8.49 -12.76 -32.73
C VAL A 1 -8.37 -12.49 -31.26
N PHE A 2 -8.57 -11.23 -30.85
CA PHE A 2 -8.56 -10.84 -29.44
C PHE A 2 -9.95 -11.13 -28.87
N SER A 3 -10.06 -12.07 -27.95
CA SER A 3 -11.25 -12.25 -27.14
C SER A 3 -11.20 -11.21 -26.02
N GLY A 4 -12.04 -10.19 -26.11
CA GLY A 4 -12.20 -9.22 -25.02
C GLY A 4 -12.78 -9.90 -23.79
N GLN A 5 -12.03 -9.96 -22.72
CA GLN A 5 -12.56 -10.26 -21.40
C GLN A 5 -13.43 -9.08 -20.95
N GLN A 6 -14.73 -9.30 -20.90
CA GLN A 6 -15.65 -8.38 -20.23
C GLN A 6 -15.45 -8.53 -18.72
N THR A 7 -14.91 -7.50 -18.11
CA THR A 7 -14.83 -7.39 -16.65
C THR A 7 -16.26 -7.16 -16.14
N ILE A 8 -16.86 -8.15 -15.50
CA ILE A 8 -18.17 -8.00 -14.84
C ILE A 8 -17.92 -7.17 -13.57
N GLN A 9 -18.42 -5.94 -13.58
CA GLN A 9 -18.41 -5.09 -12.39
C GLN A 9 -19.60 -5.44 -11.49
N PRO A 10 -19.42 -5.70 -10.20
CA PRO A 10 -20.53 -5.88 -9.30
C PRO A 10 -21.26 -4.55 -9.12
N ALA A 11 -22.53 -4.51 -9.50
CA ALA A 11 -23.41 -3.37 -9.26
C ALA A 11 -24.27 -3.64 -8.02
N ILE A 12 -24.25 -2.75 -7.06
CA ILE A 12 -25.19 -2.75 -5.93
C ILE A 12 -26.25 -1.67 -6.18
N LEU A 13 -27.50 -2.09 -6.24
CA LEU A 13 -28.65 -1.18 -6.30
C LEU A 13 -28.95 -0.62 -4.90
N ARG A 14 -29.05 0.70 -4.80
CA ARG A 14 -29.57 1.36 -3.59
C ARG A 14 -31.11 1.26 -3.56
N PRO A 15 -31.73 1.43 -2.38
CA PRO A 15 -33.19 1.50 -2.25
C PRO A 15 -33.85 2.60 -3.11
N ASP A 16 -33.09 3.59 -3.56
CA ASP A 16 -33.51 4.68 -4.44
C ASP A 16 -33.31 4.40 -5.94
N ASN A 17 -33.00 3.17 -6.30
CA ASN A 17 -32.68 2.73 -7.68
C ASN A 17 -31.42 3.39 -8.30
N SER A 18 -30.59 4.07 -7.53
CA SER A 18 -29.31 4.56 -8.04
C SER A 18 -28.25 3.46 -8.04
N THR A 19 -27.51 3.35 -9.14
CA THR A 19 -26.41 2.37 -9.26
C THR A 19 -25.14 2.96 -8.68
N LEU A 20 -24.60 2.34 -7.64
CA LEU A 20 -23.23 2.62 -7.17
C LEU A 20 -22.24 1.87 -8.06
N TRP A 21 -21.53 2.61 -8.88
CA TRP A 21 -20.32 2.09 -9.52
C TRP A 21 -19.20 2.10 -8.48
N PHE A 22 -18.89 0.94 -7.94
CA PHE A 22 -17.62 0.79 -7.25
C PHE A 22 -16.54 0.76 -8.33
N SER A 23 -15.58 1.65 -8.24
CA SER A 23 -14.30 1.37 -8.89
C SER A 23 -13.89 -0.03 -8.44
N PRO A 24 -13.63 -0.98 -9.34
CA PRO A 24 -13.29 -2.33 -8.93
C PRO A 24 -12.16 -2.22 -7.92
N LEU A 25 -12.33 -2.88 -6.76
CA LEU A 25 -11.18 -3.24 -5.95
C LEU A 25 -10.30 -4.04 -6.90
N ILE A 26 -9.27 -3.38 -7.44
CA ILE A 26 -8.30 -4.07 -8.25
C ILE A 26 -7.54 -4.93 -7.25
N LEU A 27 -8.05 -6.13 -7.00
CA LEU A 27 -7.29 -7.22 -6.41
C LEU A 27 -6.24 -7.57 -7.43
N ILE A 28 -5.10 -6.88 -7.33
CA ILE A 28 -3.96 -7.17 -8.19
C ILE A 28 -3.33 -8.41 -7.60
N PRO A 29 -3.30 -9.52 -8.34
CA PRO A 29 -2.61 -10.71 -7.88
C PRO A 29 -1.17 -10.38 -7.50
N PRO A 30 -0.57 -11.08 -6.52
CA PRO A 30 0.85 -10.93 -6.22
C PRO A 30 1.68 -11.03 -7.50
N ASN A 31 2.66 -10.13 -7.64
CA ASN A 31 3.51 -10.01 -8.83
C ASN A 31 2.78 -9.62 -10.13
N THR A 32 1.56 -9.11 -10.05
CA THR A 32 0.89 -8.53 -11.22
C THR A 32 1.42 -7.13 -11.50
N LEU A 33 1.69 -6.87 -12.76
CA LEU A 33 2.29 -5.65 -13.23
C LEU A 33 1.24 -4.77 -13.90
N PHE A 34 1.34 -3.45 -13.69
CA PHE A 34 0.59 -2.48 -14.46
C PHE A 34 1.36 -2.11 -15.73
N GLY A 35 0.87 -2.56 -16.88
CA GLY A 35 1.49 -2.27 -18.17
C GLY A 35 2.46 -3.34 -18.65
N ASP A 36 3.39 -2.98 -19.58
CA ASP A 36 4.34 -3.89 -20.23
C ASP A 36 5.46 -4.31 -19.27
N PHE A 37 5.19 -5.31 -18.47
CA PHE A 37 6.13 -5.83 -17.50
C PHE A 37 6.59 -7.24 -17.82
N PRO A 38 7.77 -7.61 -17.30
CA PRO A 38 8.22 -8.99 -17.38
C PRO A 38 7.21 -9.94 -16.72
N PRO A 39 7.10 -11.17 -17.16
CA PRO A 39 6.19 -12.15 -16.60
C PRO A 39 6.49 -12.39 -15.10
N LYS A 40 5.51 -12.93 -14.40
CA LYS A 40 5.65 -13.34 -12.99
C LYS A 40 6.93 -14.17 -12.83
N ILE A 41 7.75 -13.75 -11.86
CA ILE A 41 8.95 -14.49 -11.52
C ILE A 41 8.56 -15.67 -10.64
N PRO A 42 9.00 -16.89 -10.94
CA PRO A 42 8.79 -18.05 -10.08
C PRO A 42 9.23 -17.76 -8.64
N GLU A 43 8.47 -18.23 -7.66
CA GLU A 43 8.73 -17.93 -6.26
C GLU A 43 10.11 -18.42 -5.80
N GLU A 44 10.57 -19.53 -6.37
CA GLU A 44 11.90 -20.11 -6.16
C GLU A 44 13.07 -19.25 -6.69
N GLU A 45 12.79 -18.34 -7.64
CA GLU A 45 13.79 -17.41 -8.17
C GLU A 45 13.87 -16.12 -7.38
N ILE A 46 12.93 -15.87 -6.48
CA ILE A 46 12.93 -14.68 -5.62
C ILE A 46 13.99 -14.88 -4.55
N LYS A 47 15.09 -14.16 -4.68
CA LYS A 47 16.15 -14.17 -3.67
C LYS A 47 15.77 -13.28 -2.50
N PRO A 48 15.76 -13.81 -1.26
CA PRO A 48 15.67 -12.95 -0.09
C PRO A 48 16.91 -12.04 -0.05
N MET A 49 16.71 -10.75 0.18
CA MET A 49 17.84 -9.87 0.49
C MET A 49 18.33 -10.22 1.89
N GLN A 50 19.46 -10.90 1.96
CA GLN A 50 20.20 -11.06 3.21
C GLN A 50 21.11 -9.85 3.36
N GLU A 51 20.75 -8.92 4.19
CA GLU A 51 21.63 -7.90 4.69
C GLU A 51 22.02 -8.27 6.13
N ASN A 52 23.26 -8.71 6.30
CA ASN A 52 24.01 -8.74 7.58
C ASN A 52 23.33 -9.44 8.76
N ASP A 53 22.94 -10.69 8.67
CA ASP A 53 22.36 -11.50 9.77
C ASP A 53 21.10 -10.88 10.45
N GLU A 54 20.50 -9.86 9.86
CA GLU A 54 19.29 -9.24 10.36
C GLU A 54 18.06 -10.15 10.11
N ILE A 55 17.17 -10.20 11.10
CA ILE A 55 15.92 -10.94 10.99
C ILE A 55 14.99 -10.14 10.08
N VAL A 56 14.56 -10.75 8.97
CA VAL A 56 13.51 -10.23 8.11
C VAL A 56 12.32 -11.16 8.11
N LEU A 57 11.13 -10.63 7.83
CA LEU A 57 9.94 -11.46 7.70
C LEU A 57 10.04 -12.35 6.44
N SER A 58 9.50 -13.56 6.52
CA SER A 58 9.46 -14.49 5.38
C SER A 58 8.43 -14.09 4.31
N ARG A 59 7.47 -13.22 4.68
CA ARG A 59 6.36 -12.76 3.84
C ARG A 59 6.13 -11.27 4.02
N VAL A 60 5.55 -10.63 3.01
CA VAL A 60 5.07 -9.25 3.16
C VAL A 60 3.69 -9.28 3.82
N VAL A 61 3.62 -8.75 5.03
CA VAL A 61 2.43 -8.71 5.86
C VAL A 61 2.00 -7.26 6.06
N VAL A 62 0.72 -6.97 5.82
CA VAL A 62 0.10 -5.74 6.32
C VAL A 62 -0.26 -5.98 7.78
N PRO A 63 0.41 -5.34 8.75
CA PRO A 63 0.12 -5.57 10.15
C PRO A 63 -1.23 -4.95 10.55
N GLU A 64 -1.87 -5.47 11.56
CA GLU A 64 -3.06 -4.84 12.14
C GLU A 64 -2.73 -3.46 12.71
N THR A 65 -1.59 -3.38 13.39
CA THR A 65 -1.16 -2.20 14.15
C THR A 65 0.29 -1.85 13.86
N ILE A 66 0.57 -0.56 13.74
CA ILE A 66 1.90 0.03 13.70
C ILE A 66 2.20 0.64 15.06
N VAL A 67 3.37 0.34 15.61
CA VAL A 67 3.87 1.02 16.83
C VAL A 67 4.65 2.24 16.38
N VAL A 68 4.09 3.42 16.61
CA VAL A 68 4.69 4.72 16.26
C VAL A 68 5.39 5.31 17.46
N HIS A 69 6.69 5.50 17.36
CA HIS A 69 7.49 6.25 18.34
C HIS A 69 7.40 7.75 18.02
N ASP A 70 6.80 8.53 18.91
CA ASP A 70 6.52 9.95 18.66
C ASP A 70 7.73 10.84 18.94
N GLY A 71 8.78 10.63 18.17
CA GLY A 71 10.05 11.35 18.30
C GLY A 71 11.16 10.77 17.43
N VAL A 72 12.38 11.20 17.73
CA VAL A 72 13.58 10.59 17.13
C VAL A 72 13.91 9.28 17.88
N PRO A 73 14.53 8.29 17.22
CA PRO A 73 14.76 6.97 17.82
C PRO A 73 15.52 7.00 19.17
N SER A 74 16.41 7.97 19.34
CA SER A 74 17.22 8.13 20.56
C SER A 74 16.48 8.77 21.75
N ASN A 75 15.26 9.26 21.55
CA ASN A 75 14.48 9.88 22.61
C ASN A 75 13.71 8.83 23.43
N ALA A 76 14.33 8.24 24.41
CA ALA A 76 13.73 7.22 25.27
C ALA A 76 12.50 7.71 26.07
N ASN A 77 12.24 9.01 26.13
CA ASN A 77 11.08 9.59 26.82
C ASN A 77 9.87 9.83 25.88
N ALA A 78 10.04 9.60 24.58
CA ALA A 78 8.95 9.74 23.63
C ALA A 78 7.95 8.59 23.79
N ALA A 79 6.65 8.91 23.60
CA ALA A 79 5.58 7.93 23.71
C ALA A 79 5.55 7.01 22.50
N ASN A 80 5.19 5.74 22.73
CA ASN A 80 4.88 4.78 21.68
C ASN A 80 3.36 4.66 21.57
N TYR A 81 2.83 4.90 20.35
CA TYR A 81 1.41 4.79 20.05
C TYR A 81 1.12 3.55 19.20
N PHE A 82 0.14 2.76 19.60
CA PHE A 82 -0.37 1.64 18.83
C PHE A 82 -1.47 2.13 17.90
N VAL A 83 -1.18 2.21 16.61
CA VAL A 83 -2.05 2.81 15.61
C VAL A 83 -2.45 1.76 14.57
N PRO A 84 -3.75 1.56 14.27
CA PRO A 84 -4.17 0.69 13.18
C PRO A 84 -3.44 1.08 11.87
N TYR A 85 -2.97 0.08 11.11
CA TYR A 85 -2.15 0.33 9.91
C TYR A 85 -2.79 1.35 8.95
N LYS A 86 -4.07 1.18 8.63
CA LYS A 86 -4.75 2.10 7.72
C LYS A 86 -4.82 3.52 8.27
N ASP A 87 -5.06 3.66 9.56
CA ASP A 87 -5.14 4.97 10.22
C ASP A 87 -3.78 5.65 10.27
N TYR A 88 -2.70 4.87 10.45
CA TYR A 88 -1.33 5.37 10.32
C TYR A 88 -1.09 5.93 8.92
N ILE A 89 -1.38 5.17 7.86
CA ILE A 89 -1.18 5.61 6.46
C ILE A 89 -2.01 6.85 6.14
N LYS A 90 -3.30 6.88 6.57
CA LYS A 90 -4.20 8.03 6.38
C LYS A 90 -3.66 9.28 7.08
N ASN A 91 -3.14 9.14 8.29
CA ASN A 91 -2.56 10.22 9.07
C ASN A 91 -1.32 10.78 8.37
N VAL A 92 -0.35 9.93 8.05
CA VAL A 92 0.89 10.32 7.35
C VAL A 92 0.55 11.02 6.05
N ALA A 93 -0.27 10.43 5.18
CA ALA A 93 -0.65 11.06 3.91
C ALA A 93 -1.34 12.41 4.11
N SER A 94 -2.18 12.55 5.16
CA SER A 94 -2.81 13.84 5.48
C SER A 94 -1.84 14.87 6.08
N CYS A 95 -0.67 14.46 6.54
CA CYS A 95 0.40 15.35 7.00
C CYS A 95 1.36 15.76 5.88
N GLU A 96 1.60 14.86 4.92
CA GLU A 96 2.68 14.98 3.94
C GLU A 96 2.23 15.61 2.62
N ILE A 97 0.98 15.40 2.19
CA ILE A 97 0.49 15.82 0.89
C ILE A 97 -0.83 16.60 0.99
N TYR A 98 -1.09 17.42 -0.01
CA TYR A 98 -2.31 18.23 -0.06
C TYR A 98 -3.46 17.45 -0.69
N SER A 99 -4.58 17.35 0.01
CA SER A 99 -5.78 16.64 -0.45
C SER A 99 -6.37 17.17 -1.77
N THR A 100 -5.99 18.40 -2.17
CA THR A 100 -6.43 19.03 -3.42
C THR A 100 -5.61 18.64 -4.65
N TRP A 101 -4.58 17.83 -4.48
CA TRP A 101 -3.76 17.37 -5.61
C TRP A 101 -4.51 16.37 -6.50
N PRO A 102 -4.09 16.21 -7.77
CA PRO A 102 -4.69 15.22 -8.66
C PRO A 102 -4.72 13.81 -8.04
N ARG A 103 -5.79 13.06 -8.32
CA ARG A 103 -5.92 11.70 -7.77
C ARG A 103 -4.71 10.81 -8.08
N ALA A 104 -4.16 10.89 -9.30
CA ALA A 104 -2.96 10.13 -9.68
C ALA A 104 -1.77 10.46 -8.77
N THR A 105 -1.57 11.75 -8.46
CA THR A 105 -0.53 12.21 -7.52
C THR A 105 -0.77 11.69 -6.12
N LEU A 106 -2.01 11.80 -5.60
CA LEU A 106 -2.36 11.28 -4.28
C LEU A 106 -2.09 9.79 -4.20
N THR A 107 -2.54 9.03 -5.22
CA THR A 107 -2.33 7.59 -5.32
C THR A 107 -0.85 7.21 -5.32
N ALA A 108 -0.03 7.90 -6.12
CA ALA A 108 1.40 7.63 -6.17
C ALA A 108 2.11 7.88 -4.82
N ASN A 109 1.80 9.00 -4.17
CA ASN A 109 2.38 9.30 -2.86
C ASN A 109 1.91 8.33 -1.77
N ILE A 110 0.63 7.96 -1.75
CA ILE A 110 0.09 6.99 -0.79
C ILE A 110 0.74 5.61 -0.97
N LEU A 111 0.91 5.14 -2.22
CA LEU A 111 1.63 3.89 -2.50
C LEU A 111 3.09 3.94 -2.03
N ALA A 112 3.76 5.08 -2.21
CA ALA A 112 5.10 5.28 -1.68
C ALA A 112 5.14 5.21 -0.15
N ILE A 113 4.22 5.89 0.54
CA ILE A 113 4.10 5.84 2.01
C ILE A 113 3.85 4.40 2.49
N MET A 114 2.96 3.67 1.83
CA MET A 114 2.66 2.28 2.18
C MET A 114 3.87 1.37 1.97
N SER A 115 4.55 1.48 0.83
CA SER A 115 5.72 0.66 0.54
C SER A 115 6.87 0.92 1.52
N PHE A 116 7.12 2.18 1.85
CA PHE A 116 8.10 2.54 2.88
C PHE A 116 7.73 1.92 4.24
N THR A 117 6.48 2.06 4.65
CA THR A 117 6.00 1.50 5.93
C THR A 117 6.15 -0.02 5.96
N LEU A 118 5.73 -0.71 4.88
CA LEU A 118 5.86 -2.16 4.79
C LEU A 118 7.32 -2.62 4.67
N ASN A 119 8.21 -1.81 4.13
CA ASN A 119 9.66 -2.08 4.19
C ASN A 119 10.14 -2.09 5.65
N ARG A 120 9.75 -1.10 6.46
CA ARG A 120 10.10 -1.05 7.89
C ARG A 120 9.57 -2.25 8.68
N VAL A 121 8.34 -2.68 8.36
CA VAL A 121 7.74 -3.90 8.93
C VAL A 121 8.50 -5.14 8.49
N TYR A 122 8.69 -5.30 7.19
CA TYR A 122 9.33 -6.49 6.61
C TYR A 122 10.76 -6.70 7.10
N THR A 123 11.54 -5.64 7.19
CA THR A 123 12.94 -5.69 7.61
C THR A 123 13.11 -5.66 9.13
N GLU A 124 12.04 -5.57 9.90
CA GLU A 124 12.11 -5.39 11.36
C GLU A 124 13.12 -4.30 11.78
N TRP A 125 13.19 -3.23 10.98
CA TRP A 125 14.28 -2.25 10.96
C TRP A 125 14.68 -1.72 12.33
N TYR A 126 13.71 -1.32 13.13
CA TYR A 126 13.98 -0.79 14.48
C TYR A 126 14.18 -1.90 15.50
N ARG A 127 13.46 -3.01 15.39
CA ARG A 127 13.59 -4.15 16.29
C ARG A 127 14.96 -4.82 16.20
N ASN A 128 15.49 -4.94 14.98
CA ASN A 128 16.89 -5.40 14.77
C ASN A 128 17.94 -4.47 15.40
N LYS A 129 17.55 -3.23 15.76
CA LYS A 129 18.39 -2.26 16.47
C LYS A 129 18.10 -2.17 17.96
N GLY A 130 17.27 -3.09 18.49
CA GLY A 130 16.93 -3.17 19.91
C GLY A 130 15.84 -2.20 20.37
N TYR A 131 15.09 -1.61 19.43
CA TYR A 131 13.94 -0.78 19.75
C TYR A 131 12.64 -1.60 19.76
N ASP A 132 11.64 -1.15 20.52
CA ASP A 132 10.33 -1.80 20.70
C ASP A 132 9.21 -1.20 19.83
N PHE A 133 9.54 -0.39 18.82
CA PHE A 133 8.61 0.25 17.91
C PHE A 133 8.87 -0.12 16.45
N THR A 134 7.87 0.14 15.60
CA THR A 134 7.92 -0.18 14.16
C THR A 134 8.51 0.97 13.35
N ILE A 135 8.14 2.21 13.68
CA ILE A 135 8.44 3.41 12.90
C ILE A 135 8.41 4.65 13.79
N THR A 136 9.03 5.74 13.34
CA THR A 136 9.05 7.01 14.08
C THR A 136 8.11 8.06 13.45
N SER A 137 7.73 9.09 14.21
CA SER A 137 7.04 10.28 13.71
C SER A 137 7.98 11.33 13.12
N SER A 138 9.29 11.07 13.13
CA SER A 138 10.33 12.02 12.73
C SER A 138 10.65 11.93 11.25
N THR A 139 10.47 13.04 10.52
CA THR A 139 10.82 13.17 9.08
C THR A 139 12.32 13.05 8.79
N ALA A 140 13.17 13.09 9.81
CA ALA A 140 14.60 12.83 9.67
C ALA A 140 14.91 11.34 9.47
N PHE A 141 14.01 10.46 9.88
CA PHE A 141 14.16 9.01 9.87
C PHE A 141 13.08 8.32 9.02
N ASP A 142 11.81 8.72 9.20
CA ASP A 142 10.67 8.08 8.56
C ASP A 142 9.65 9.14 8.05
N HIS A 143 8.41 9.09 8.53
CA HIS A 143 7.30 9.91 8.06
C HIS A 143 6.86 10.96 9.09
N LYS A 144 6.26 12.03 8.61
CA LYS A 144 5.55 12.95 9.48
C LYS A 144 4.23 12.32 9.90
N TRP A 145 4.14 11.92 11.16
CA TRP A 145 2.92 11.49 11.80
C TRP A 145 2.58 12.47 12.95
N VAL A 146 1.30 12.79 13.15
CA VAL A 146 0.87 13.73 14.19
C VAL A 146 -0.34 13.16 14.93
N PHE A 147 -0.22 12.98 16.23
CA PHE A 147 -1.33 12.51 17.07
C PHE A 147 -2.56 13.40 16.89
N GLY A 148 -3.75 12.80 16.69
CA GLY A 148 -5.01 13.54 16.53
C GLY A 148 -5.17 14.33 15.22
N ARG A 149 -4.35 14.05 14.19
CA ARG A 149 -4.46 14.68 12.87
C ARG A 149 -5.82 14.43 12.24
N ASN A 150 -6.46 15.48 11.75
CA ASN A 150 -7.65 15.36 10.91
C ASN A 150 -7.31 14.68 9.56
N ILE A 151 -8.06 13.64 9.22
CA ILE A 151 -7.90 12.87 8.00
C ILE A 151 -8.80 13.42 6.89
N PHE A 152 -8.24 13.67 5.71
CA PHE A 152 -9.01 14.08 4.54
C PHE A 152 -9.75 12.91 3.92
N SER A 153 -11.04 13.08 3.61
CA SER A 153 -11.95 12.00 3.15
C SER A 153 -11.50 11.36 1.84
N ASN A 154 -10.95 12.13 0.90
CA ASN A 154 -10.44 11.60 -0.36
C ASN A 154 -9.15 10.78 -0.18
N ILE A 155 -8.26 11.20 0.73
CA ILE A 155 -7.08 10.44 1.13
C ILE A 155 -7.52 9.12 1.80
N SER A 156 -8.45 9.20 2.75
CA SER A 156 -9.00 8.01 3.42
C SER A 156 -9.52 6.99 2.43
N ARG A 157 -10.29 7.44 1.43
CA ARG A 157 -10.84 6.56 0.38
C ARG A 157 -9.75 5.87 -0.43
N ILE A 158 -8.72 6.60 -0.86
CA ILE A 158 -7.61 6.02 -1.62
C ILE A 158 -6.87 4.97 -0.80
N VAL A 159 -6.61 5.25 0.48
CA VAL A 159 -5.98 4.27 1.37
C VAL A 159 -6.85 3.02 1.52
N ASP A 160 -8.16 3.17 1.73
CA ASP A 160 -9.07 2.04 1.89
C ASP A 160 -9.18 1.18 0.61
N GLU A 161 -9.01 1.79 -0.57
CA GLU A 161 -9.01 1.08 -1.84
C GLU A 161 -7.73 0.24 -2.08
N MET A 162 -6.59 0.62 -1.49
CA MET A 162 -5.30 0.01 -1.87
C MET A 162 -4.38 -0.37 -0.70
N PHE A 163 -4.87 -0.42 0.53
CA PHE A 163 -4.04 -0.61 1.73
C PHE A 163 -3.21 -1.91 1.75
N VAL A 164 -3.51 -2.85 0.87
CA VAL A 164 -2.76 -4.11 0.72
C VAL A 164 -1.63 -4.03 -0.30
N ASN A 165 -1.54 -2.92 -1.03
CA ASN A 165 -0.57 -2.77 -2.11
C ASN A 165 0.77 -2.21 -1.60
N TYR A 166 1.84 -2.61 -2.26
CA TYR A 166 3.19 -2.07 -2.05
C TYR A 166 3.98 -2.10 -3.35
N LEU A 167 5.12 -1.44 -3.36
CA LEU A 167 6.01 -1.39 -4.51
C LEU A 167 7.15 -2.39 -4.34
N SER A 168 7.43 -3.14 -5.39
CA SER A 168 8.50 -4.15 -5.41
C SER A 168 9.29 -4.09 -6.70
N ARG A 169 10.39 -4.85 -6.74
CA ARG A 169 11.21 -5.07 -7.93
C ARG A 169 11.17 -6.53 -8.34
N PRO A 170 11.46 -6.84 -9.62
CA PRO A 170 11.63 -8.22 -10.06
C PRO A 170 12.66 -8.96 -9.18
N ASN A 171 12.38 -10.20 -8.83
CA ASN A 171 13.25 -11.06 -8.03
C ASN A 171 13.53 -10.59 -6.58
N VAL A 172 12.81 -9.58 -6.09
CA VAL A 172 12.96 -9.06 -4.73
C VAL A 172 11.61 -9.08 -4.03
N ARG A 173 11.48 -9.88 -2.97
CA ARG A 173 10.25 -9.94 -2.15
C ARG A 173 10.08 -8.67 -1.31
N GLN A 174 11.17 -8.13 -0.81
CA GLN A 174 11.17 -6.97 0.06
C GLN A 174 10.49 -5.76 -0.59
N PRO A 175 9.56 -5.09 0.10
CA PRO A 175 9.01 -3.81 -0.35
C PRO A 175 10.12 -2.78 -0.58
N ILE A 176 10.00 -2.00 -1.64
CA ILE A 176 10.95 -0.92 -1.91
C ILE A 176 10.90 0.09 -0.76
N LEU A 177 12.07 0.48 -0.25
CA LEU A 177 12.19 1.62 0.63
C LEU A 177 12.02 2.90 -0.18
N THR A 178 10.78 3.30 -0.37
CA THR A 178 10.36 4.41 -1.23
C THR A 178 10.57 5.75 -0.55
N GLN A 179 11.81 6.20 -0.49
CA GLN A 179 12.15 7.48 0.09
C GLN A 179 11.64 8.64 -0.78
N TYR A 180 11.24 9.72 -0.12
CA TYR A 180 10.75 10.93 -0.77
C TYR A 180 11.14 12.19 0.02
N CYS A 181 10.97 13.34 -0.61
CA CYS A 181 11.12 14.65 0.02
C CYS A 181 10.15 15.65 -0.58
N ASP A 182 10.02 16.83 0.03
CA ASP A 182 9.19 17.91 -0.48
C ASP A 182 9.57 18.29 -1.93
N GLY A 183 10.85 18.49 -2.21
CA GLY A 183 11.36 18.82 -3.55
C GLY A 183 11.09 20.26 -3.98
N ARG A 184 10.54 21.12 -3.12
CA ARG A 184 10.32 22.53 -3.34
C ARG A 184 11.08 23.40 -2.33
N MET A 185 10.89 23.12 -1.05
CA MET A 185 11.56 23.80 0.05
C MET A 185 12.85 23.10 0.45
N VAL A 186 12.89 21.78 0.29
CA VAL A 186 14.02 20.90 0.62
C VAL A 186 14.36 20.04 -0.59
N GLN A 187 15.62 20.03 -0.99
CA GLN A 187 16.11 19.13 -2.03
C GLN A 187 16.29 17.71 -1.47
N CYS A 188 15.92 16.70 -2.26
CA CYS A 188 16.18 15.32 -1.88
C CYS A 188 17.68 15.05 -1.74
N ARG A 189 18.03 14.24 -0.73
CA ARG A 189 19.43 13.88 -0.43
C ARG A 189 20.06 12.99 -1.50
N SER A 190 19.24 12.25 -2.26
CA SER A 190 19.71 11.29 -3.26
C SER A 190 18.86 11.35 -4.53
N ARG A 191 19.50 10.98 -5.66
CA ARG A 191 18.77 10.67 -6.89
C ARG A 191 17.96 9.38 -6.67
N GLY A 192 16.78 9.31 -7.26
CA GLY A 192 15.88 8.17 -7.10
C GLY A 192 14.91 8.30 -5.92
N TRP A 193 14.92 9.41 -5.20
CA TRP A 193 13.86 9.77 -4.27
C TRP A 193 12.74 10.51 -5.00
N MET A 194 11.51 10.21 -4.66
CA MET A 194 10.38 10.94 -5.21
C MET A 194 10.30 12.34 -4.59
N THR A 195 10.17 13.35 -5.45
CA THR A 195 9.82 14.69 -4.98
C THR A 195 8.31 14.85 -4.98
N GLN A 196 7.71 15.20 -3.83
CA GLN A 196 6.26 15.35 -3.69
C GLN A 196 5.71 16.39 -4.68
N TRP A 197 6.34 17.56 -4.78
CA TRP A 197 5.94 18.59 -5.77
C TRP A 197 6.26 18.18 -7.22
N GLY A 198 7.29 17.36 -7.44
CA GLY A 198 7.55 16.77 -8.75
C GLY A 198 6.44 15.80 -9.17
N SER A 199 5.99 14.96 -8.24
CA SER A 199 4.85 14.07 -8.49
C SER A 199 3.56 14.83 -8.81
N LYS A 200 3.34 15.96 -8.11
CA LYS A 200 2.21 16.85 -8.43
C LYS A 200 2.32 17.42 -9.84
N ARG A 201 3.48 17.93 -10.23
CA ARG A 201 3.68 18.46 -11.59
C ARG A 201 3.39 17.42 -12.67
N LEU A 202 3.84 16.17 -12.48
CA LEU A 202 3.53 15.08 -13.41
C LEU A 202 2.03 14.76 -13.43
N GLY A 203 1.37 14.73 -12.27
CA GLY A 203 -0.08 14.54 -12.20
C GLY A 203 -0.87 15.66 -12.87
N ASP A 204 -0.44 16.91 -12.74
CA ASP A 204 -1.04 18.05 -13.46
C ASP A 204 -0.88 17.92 -15.00
N GLN A 205 0.15 17.21 -15.45
CA GLN A 205 0.40 16.90 -16.87
C GLN A 205 -0.36 15.65 -17.35
N GLY A 206 -1.17 15.04 -16.50
CA GLY A 206 -1.99 13.87 -16.85
C GLY A 206 -1.30 12.52 -16.72
N TYR A 207 -0.12 12.45 -16.09
CA TYR A 207 0.54 11.18 -15.81
C TYR A 207 -0.29 10.35 -14.82
N SER A 208 -0.38 9.07 -15.07
CA SER A 208 -0.98 8.10 -14.15
C SER A 208 -0.10 7.89 -12.91
N ALA A 209 -0.67 7.31 -11.86
CA ALA A 209 0.09 7.02 -10.64
C ALA A 209 1.30 6.13 -10.89
N ILE A 210 1.17 5.11 -11.76
CA ILE A 210 2.27 4.20 -12.09
C ILE A 210 3.38 4.88 -12.88
N GLU A 211 3.05 5.76 -13.81
CA GLU A 211 4.03 6.53 -14.57
C GLU A 211 4.78 7.49 -13.65
N ILE A 212 4.09 8.15 -12.71
CA ILE A 212 4.72 8.99 -11.69
C ILE A 212 5.71 8.17 -10.86
N LEU A 213 5.29 7.02 -10.35
CA LEU A 213 6.14 6.17 -9.52
C LEU A 213 7.37 5.67 -10.29
N ARG A 214 7.20 5.25 -11.54
CA ARG A 214 8.31 4.80 -12.40
C ARG A 214 9.29 5.90 -12.74
N TYR A 215 8.80 7.11 -12.93
CA TYR A 215 9.67 8.28 -13.18
C TYR A 215 10.72 8.45 -12.07
N PHE A 216 10.34 8.18 -10.82
CA PHE A 216 11.24 8.35 -9.68
C PHE A 216 11.95 7.06 -9.24
N TYR A 217 11.25 5.93 -9.25
CA TYR A 217 11.76 4.67 -8.67
C TYR A 217 12.24 3.66 -9.72
N GLY A 218 12.12 3.99 -11.00
CA GLY A 218 12.62 3.17 -12.12
C GLY A 218 11.53 2.35 -12.82
N ASN A 219 11.79 2.03 -14.08
CA ASN A 219 10.82 1.34 -14.96
C ASN A 219 10.58 -0.12 -14.57
N ASP A 220 11.50 -0.72 -13.83
CA ASP A 220 11.41 -2.08 -13.29
C ASP A 220 10.56 -2.21 -12.03
N MET A 221 10.05 -1.07 -11.51
CA MET A 221 9.16 -1.04 -10.37
C MET A 221 7.74 -1.46 -10.78
N TYR A 222 7.10 -2.28 -9.96
CA TYR A 222 5.71 -2.67 -10.10
C TYR A 222 4.96 -2.64 -8.77
N ILE A 223 3.62 -2.64 -8.85
CA ILE A 223 2.74 -2.67 -7.69
C ILE A 223 2.41 -4.13 -7.37
N ASN A 224 2.62 -4.53 -6.14
CA ASN A 224 2.34 -5.86 -5.65
C ASN A 224 1.27 -5.84 -4.55
N VAL A 225 0.83 -7.01 -4.12
CA VAL A 225 -0.15 -7.22 -3.05
C VAL A 225 0.52 -8.00 -1.92
N ALA A 226 0.34 -7.55 -0.69
CA ALA A 226 0.83 -8.27 0.48
C ALA A 226 0.22 -9.67 0.56
N GLU A 227 1.05 -10.64 0.90
CA GLU A 227 0.65 -12.05 1.00
C GLU A 227 -0.31 -12.31 2.17
N GLU A 228 -0.22 -11.46 3.19
CA GLU A 228 -1.02 -11.57 4.40
C GLU A 228 -1.45 -10.19 4.89
N VAL A 229 -2.70 -10.09 5.33
CA VAL A 229 -3.19 -8.99 6.18
C VAL A 229 -3.39 -9.59 7.56
N SER A 230 -2.76 -9.02 8.57
CA SER A 230 -2.65 -9.60 9.91
C SER A 230 -3.98 -10.13 10.44
N GLY A 231 -3.99 -11.40 10.79
CA GLY A 231 -5.17 -12.13 11.22
C GLY A 231 -6.15 -12.53 10.11
N ILE A 232 -5.92 -12.11 8.87
CA ILE A 232 -6.78 -12.44 7.73
C ILE A 232 -5.90 -12.95 6.59
N PRO A 233 -5.85 -14.25 6.32
CA PRO A 233 -5.15 -14.78 5.16
C PRO A 233 -5.63 -14.12 3.88
N SER A 234 -4.75 -13.95 2.89
CA SER A 234 -5.13 -13.42 1.58
C SER A 234 -6.33 -14.18 1.02
N SER A 235 -7.41 -13.47 0.68
CA SER A 235 -8.61 -14.08 0.10
C SER A 235 -8.41 -14.56 -1.33
N TRP A 236 -7.37 -14.07 -2.00
CA TRP A 236 -7.09 -14.51 -3.35
C TRP A 236 -6.46 -15.91 -3.37
N PRO A 237 -7.11 -16.89 -4.03
CA PRO A 237 -6.66 -18.28 -4.03
C PRO A 237 -5.52 -18.59 -5.01
N GLY A 238 -5.04 -17.60 -5.79
CA GLY A 238 -4.08 -17.80 -6.87
C GLY A 238 -4.71 -18.03 -8.25
N TYR A 239 -6.02 -18.00 -8.33
CA TYR A 239 -6.83 -18.12 -9.54
C TYR A 239 -8.10 -17.27 -9.45
N ASP A 240 -8.73 -16.99 -10.58
CA ASP A 240 -9.95 -16.19 -10.64
C ASP A 240 -11.14 -16.96 -10.04
N LEU A 241 -11.96 -16.25 -9.26
CA LEU A 241 -13.20 -16.79 -8.71
C LEU A 241 -14.37 -16.35 -9.59
N ASP A 242 -14.97 -17.32 -10.28
CA ASP A 242 -16.14 -17.10 -11.12
C ASP A 242 -17.46 -17.23 -10.35
N ILE A 243 -18.56 -16.80 -10.98
CA ILE A 243 -19.92 -16.99 -10.46
C ILE A 243 -20.18 -18.48 -10.30
N GLY A 244 -20.60 -18.89 -9.11
CA GLY A 244 -20.82 -20.30 -8.75
C GLY A 244 -19.60 -20.98 -8.14
N ALA A 245 -18.47 -20.28 -7.99
CA ALA A 245 -17.34 -20.81 -7.22
C ALA A 245 -17.76 -21.06 -5.77
N SER A 246 -17.27 -22.14 -5.19
CA SER A 246 -17.54 -22.55 -3.80
C SER A 246 -16.25 -22.95 -3.09
N GLY A 247 -16.27 -22.92 -1.76
CA GLY A 247 -15.13 -23.35 -0.94
C GLY A 247 -14.67 -22.30 0.06
N SER A 248 -13.67 -22.67 0.86
CA SER A 248 -13.17 -21.84 1.98
C SER A 248 -12.69 -20.44 1.54
N LYS A 249 -12.14 -20.33 0.36
CA LYS A 249 -11.66 -19.04 -0.17
C LYS A 249 -12.80 -18.11 -0.60
N VAL A 250 -13.90 -18.65 -1.09
CA VAL A 250 -15.12 -17.90 -1.40
C VAL A 250 -15.74 -17.37 -0.11
N LEU A 251 -15.87 -18.27 0.90
CA LEU A 251 -16.38 -17.88 2.22
C LEU A 251 -15.53 -16.76 2.84
N GLN A 252 -14.21 -16.91 2.81
CA GLN A 252 -13.27 -15.91 3.32
C GLN A 252 -13.41 -14.55 2.62
N LEU A 253 -13.58 -14.55 1.28
CA LEU A 253 -13.84 -13.33 0.51
C LEU A 253 -15.17 -12.68 0.94
N GLN A 254 -16.22 -13.49 1.11
CA GLN A 254 -17.52 -13.01 1.57
C GLN A 254 -17.45 -12.40 2.97
N GLU A 255 -16.78 -13.05 3.91
CA GLU A 255 -16.55 -12.52 5.26
C GLU A 255 -15.81 -11.17 5.25
N GLN A 256 -14.77 -11.06 4.42
CA GLN A 256 -14.03 -9.80 4.26
C GLN A 256 -14.89 -8.69 3.65
N LEU A 257 -15.74 -9.00 2.69
CA LEU A 257 -16.67 -8.04 2.09
C LEU A 257 -17.73 -7.57 3.09
N ILE A 258 -18.25 -8.47 3.93
CA ILE A 258 -19.19 -8.14 5.00
C ILE A 258 -18.55 -7.21 6.03
N GLN A 259 -17.34 -7.52 6.48
CA GLN A 259 -16.61 -6.69 7.45
C GLN A 259 -16.29 -5.28 6.90
N ARG A 260 -16.14 -5.15 5.59
CA ARG A 260 -15.79 -3.88 4.94
C ARG A 260 -16.96 -2.97 4.61
N GLY A 261 -18.17 -3.44 4.51
CA GLY A 261 -19.23 -2.58 4.01
C GLY A 261 -20.66 -3.04 4.16
N GLY A 262 -20.94 -4.07 4.93
CA GLY A 262 -22.31 -4.46 5.22
C GLY A 262 -23.06 -4.98 3.99
N ILE A 263 -22.41 -5.75 3.13
CA ILE A 263 -23.10 -6.55 2.13
C ILE A 263 -23.74 -7.71 2.90
N GLY A 264 -25.06 -7.67 3.06
CA GLY A 264 -25.81 -8.80 3.61
C GLY A 264 -25.53 -10.05 2.79
N LEU A 265 -25.30 -11.18 3.47
CA LEU A 265 -25.19 -12.48 2.83
C LEU A 265 -26.40 -12.70 1.93
N LEU A 266 -26.16 -12.99 0.66
CA LEU A 266 -27.20 -13.59 -0.17
C LEU A 266 -27.45 -15.00 0.38
N PRO A 267 -28.72 -15.39 0.58
CA PRO A 267 -29.03 -16.72 1.04
C PRO A 267 -28.52 -17.76 0.03
N HIS A 268 -28.06 -18.88 0.54
CA HIS A 268 -27.56 -20.03 -0.22
C HIS A 268 -28.59 -20.58 -1.20
#